data_632231c41bbabca6faa86589b591461e
#
_entry.id   632231c41bbabca6faa86589b591461e
#
_cell.length_a   1.000
_cell.length_b   1.000
_cell.length_c   1.000
_cell.angle_alpha   90.00
_cell.angle_beta   90.00
_cell.angle_gamma   90.00
#
_symmetry.space_group_name_H-M   'P 1'
#
loop_
_entity.id
_entity.type
_entity.pdbx_description
1 polymer ?
#
loop_
_entity_poly.entity_id
_entity_poly.type
_entity_poly.pdbx_seq_one_letter_code
_entity_poly.pdbx_strand_id
1 'polypeptide(L)'
;MSFKSQRIGLVFLAVSVLFVPAMSMAAPEPDKIAVTVDQAKLVRLPTGITTIVVGNPLIADVTLQSGGVVVVTGKGYGATNFIAMDRAGQVLVDRQIQVEGPSDQLVTVYRGVSRESYSCMPVCQRRVTLGDGDTYFRSTMDQAGSLSSQATSLATAAGRTN
;
A
#
# COMPACT_ATOMS: atom_id res chain seq x y z
N MET A 1 82.07 -1.74 -45.83
CA MET A 1 80.91 -0.86 -45.60
C MET A 1 79.92 -1.65 -44.68
N SER A 2 79.92 -1.29 -43.39
CA SER A 2 79.21 -2.01 -42.37
C SER A 2 77.93 -1.23 -41.98
N PHE A 3 76.73 -1.80 -42.22
CA PHE A 3 75.47 -1.21 -41.84
C PHE A 3 75.07 -1.78 -40.47
N LYS A 4 75.15 -0.92 -39.43
CA LYS A 4 74.67 -1.19 -38.09
C LYS A 4 73.13 -1.11 -38.03
N SER A 5 72.49 -2.24 -37.84
CA SER A 5 71.05 -2.33 -37.58
C SER A 5 70.74 -1.86 -36.15
N GLN A 6 70.02 -0.74 -36.06
CA GLN A 6 69.54 -0.15 -34.80
C GLN A 6 68.16 -0.76 -34.48
N ARG A 7 68.09 -1.60 -33.44
CA ARG A 7 66.84 -2.18 -32.93
C ARG A 7 66.12 -1.13 -32.07
N ILE A 8 65.02 -0.59 -32.56
CA ILE A 8 64.12 0.27 -31.78
C ILE A 8 63.20 -0.65 -30.98
N GLY A 9 63.45 -0.69 -29.68
CA GLY A 9 62.55 -1.41 -28.72
C GLY A 9 61.30 -0.58 -28.48
N LEU A 10 60.18 -1.12 -28.90
CA LEU A 10 58.84 -0.55 -28.63
C LEU A 10 58.41 -0.96 -27.23
N VAL A 11 58.46 -0.03 -26.28
CA VAL A 11 57.96 -0.25 -24.90
C VAL A 11 56.46 0.02 -24.94
N PHE A 12 55.65 -1.07 -24.91
CA PHE A 12 54.22 -0.99 -24.70
C PHE A 12 53.95 -0.76 -23.21
N LEU A 13 53.61 0.47 -22.88
CA LEU A 13 53.13 0.82 -21.54
C LEU A 13 51.64 0.42 -21.43
N ALA A 14 51.35 -0.74 -20.85
CA ALA A 14 49.99 -1.20 -20.59
C ALA A 14 49.38 -0.39 -19.46
N VAL A 15 48.52 0.58 -19.80
CA VAL A 15 47.71 1.31 -18.82
C VAL A 15 46.52 0.40 -18.42
N SER A 16 46.62 -0.34 -17.33
CA SER A 16 45.53 -1.07 -16.71
C SER A 16 44.57 -0.06 -16.03
N VAL A 17 43.45 0.26 -16.71
CA VAL A 17 42.36 1.00 -16.11
C VAL A 17 41.61 0.08 -15.16
N LEU A 18 41.84 0.26 -13.85
CA LEU A 18 41.06 -0.37 -12.78
C LEU A 18 39.62 0.14 -12.83
N PHE A 19 38.72 -0.65 -13.42
CA PHE A 19 37.28 -0.40 -13.39
C PHE A 19 36.78 -0.75 -11.99
N VAL A 20 36.66 0.23 -11.09
CA VAL A 20 36.03 0.08 -9.79
C VAL A 20 34.52 0.13 -9.99
N PRO A 21 33.77 -0.96 -9.77
CA PRO A 21 32.31 -0.89 -9.82
C PRO A 21 31.84 0.05 -8.70
N ALA A 22 31.20 1.16 -9.07
CA ALA A 22 30.50 2.01 -8.10
C ALA A 22 29.35 1.19 -7.53
N MET A 23 29.47 0.73 -6.28
CA MET A 23 28.35 0.20 -5.53
C MET A 23 27.35 1.34 -5.34
N SER A 24 26.27 1.29 -6.13
CA SER A 24 25.11 2.15 -5.94
C SER A 24 24.47 1.77 -4.60
N MET A 25 24.73 2.54 -3.55
CA MET A 25 23.98 2.44 -2.30
C MET A 25 22.56 2.90 -2.62
N ALA A 26 21.63 1.94 -2.71
CA ALA A 26 20.22 2.26 -2.73
C ALA A 26 19.92 3.06 -1.46
N ALA A 27 19.39 4.29 -1.63
CA ALA A 27 18.89 5.07 -0.49
C ALA A 27 17.86 4.19 0.24
N PRO A 28 17.83 4.19 1.59
CA PRO A 28 16.81 3.46 2.32
C PRO A 28 15.45 3.96 1.81
N GLU A 29 14.64 3.06 1.26
CA GLU A 29 13.27 3.39 0.91
C GLU A 29 12.57 3.91 2.18
N PRO A 30 11.84 5.03 2.10
CA PRO A 30 11.09 5.51 3.24
C PRO A 30 10.22 4.35 3.74
N ASP A 31 10.24 4.13 5.06
CA ASP A 31 9.60 3.01 5.75
C ASP A 31 8.11 2.95 5.39
N LYS A 32 7.82 2.22 4.32
CA LYS A 32 6.54 2.19 3.62
C LYS A 32 5.65 1.09 4.21
N ILE A 33 4.45 1.46 4.59
CA ILE A 33 3.46 0.53 5.10
C ILE A 33 2.55 0.11 3.95
N ALA A 34 2.72 -1.11 3.44
CA ALA A 34 1.79 -1.69 2.48
C ALA A 34 0.59 -2.31 3.19
N VAL A 35 -0.62 -1.95 2.73
CA VAL A 35 -1.90 -2.46 3.24
C VAL A 35 -2.80 -2.78 2.05
N THR A 36 -3.53 -3.87 2.12
CA THR A 36 -4.53 -4.19 1.09
C THR A 36 -5.83 -3.41 1.34
N VAL A 37 -6.53 -3.02 0.29
CA VAL A 37 -7.85 -2.37 0.40
C VAL A 37 -8.82 -3.28 1.17
N ASP A 38 -9.67 -2.70 2.02
CA ASP A 38 -10.60 -3.39 2.92
C ASP A 38 -9.93 -4.26 4.01
N GLN A 39 -8.61 -4.12 4.21
CA GLN A 39 -7.88 -4.81 5.27
C GLN A 39 -7.29 -3.83 6.27
N ALA A 40 -7.07 -4.32 7.48
CA ALA A 40 -6.41 -3.60 8.55
C ALA A 40 -5.07 -4.25 8.89
N LYS A 41 -4.06 -3.42 9.15
CA LYS A 41 -2.71 -3.83 9.55
C LYS A 41 -2.32 -3.16 10.86
N LEU A 42 -1.80 -3.96 11.80
CA LEU A 42 -1.25 -3.44 13.04
C LEU A 42 0.19 -2.99 12.84
N VAL A 43 0.50 -1.78 13.28
CA VAL A 43 1.85 -1.21 13.23
C VAL A 43 2.21 -0.73 14.63
N ARG A 44 3.42 -1.05 15.09
CA ARG A 44 3.95 -0.52 16.34
C ARG A 44 4.68 0.78 16.09
N LEU A 45 4.37 1.78 16.89
CA LEU A 45 4.99 3.10 16.85
C LEU A 45 5.75 3.36 18.16
N PRO A 46 6.65 4.37 18.20
CA PRO A 46 7.28 4.84 19.42
C PRO A 46 6.23 5.25 20.47
N THR A 47 6.62 5.20 21.72
CA THR A 47 5.79 5.70 22.84
C THR A 47 5.72 7.22 22.84
N GLY A 48 4.67 7.79 23.45
CA GLY A 48 4.52 9.24 23.57
C GLY A 48 3.68 9.90 22.48
N ILE A 49 3.18 9.15 21.51
CA ILE A 49 2.27 9.67 20.49
C ILE A 49 0.92 9.99 21.11
N THR A 50 0.44 11.21 20.84
CA THR A 50 -0.88 11.70 21.29
C THR A 50 -1.78 12.10 20.13
N THR A 51 -1.20 12.42 18.97
CA THR A 51 -1.93 12.91 17.80
C THR A 51 -1.46 12.20 16.55
N ILE A 52 -2.42 11.80 15.71
CA ILE A 52 -2.15 11.24 14.38
C ILE A 52 -2.93 12.05 13.34
N VAL A 53 -2.25 12.43 12.26
CA VAL A 53 -2.85 13.12 11.12
C VAL A 53 -2.62 12.26 9.88
N VAL A 54 -3.67 11.98 9.12
CA VAL A 54 -3.63 11.24 7.86
C VAL A 54 -3.79 12.22 6.70
N GLY A 55 -2.91 12.14 5.72
CA GLY A 55 -2.90 13.06 4.57
C GLY A 55 -4.17 12.94 3.71
N ASN A 56 -4.57 11.72 3.38
CA ASN A 56 -5.81 11.47 2.62
C ASN A 56 -6.64 10.34 3.26
N PRO A 57 -7.71 10.67 3.99
CA PRO A 57 -8.56 9.69 4.67
C PRO A 57 -9.44 8.85 3.73
N LEU A 58 -9.50 9.18 2.42
CA LEU A 58 -10.15 8.33 1.41
C LEU A 58 -9.29 7.13 1.01
N ILE A 59 -7.95 7.24 1.17
CA ILE A 59 -7.02 6.17 0.84
C ILE A 59 -6.80 5.25 2.04
N ALA A 60 -6.52 5.82 3.21
CA ALA A 60 -6.27 5.05 4.43
C ALA A 60 -6.81 5.77 5.66
N ASP A 61 -7.09 4.99 6.69
CA ASP A 61 -7.41 5.47 8.02
C ASP A 61 -6.40 4.92 9.04
N VAL A 62 -6.07 5.70 10.06
CA VAL A 62 -5.11 5.31 11.10
C VAL A 62 -5.69 5.59 12.47
N THR A 63 -5.90 4.55 13.25
CA THR A 63 -6.47 4.65 14.60
C THR A 63 -5.44 4.26 15.64
N LEU A 64 -5.18 5.16 16.61
CA LEU A 64 -4.27 4.89 17.72
C LEU A 64 -4.97 3.98 18.76
N GLN A 65 -4.28 2.90 19.12
CA GLN A 65 -4.66 2.00 20.19
C GLN A 65 -3.76 2.20 21.40
N SER A 66 -4.16 1.64 22.55
CA SER A 66 -3.33 1.67 23.76
C SER A 66 -1.99 0.93 23.51
N GLY A 67 -0.92 1.41 24.18
CA GLY A 67 0.40 0.76 24.13
C GLY A 67 1.23 1.08 22.88
N GLY A 68 0.93 2.18 22.16
CA GLY A 68 1.73 2.60 20.98
C GLY A 68 1.49 1.76 19.74
N VAL A 69 0.36 1.06 19.68
CA VAL A 69 -0.06 0.30 18.49
C VAL A 69 -1.05 1.15 17.71
N VAL A 70 -0.90 1.19 16.39
CA VAL A 70 -1.90 1.78 15.49
C VAL A 70 -2.47 0.72 14.57
N VAL A 71 -3.74 0.90 14.24
CA VAL A 71 -4.44 0.14 13.22
C VAL A 71 -4.47 0.99 11.96
N VAL A 72 -3.84 0.52 10.89
CA VAL A 72 -3.87 1.16 9.56
C VAL A 72 -4.86 0.40 8.70
N THR A 73 -5.92 1.06 8.25
CA THR A 73 -6.97 0.47 7.41
C THR A 73 -6.90 1.03 6.00
N GLY A 74 -6.76 0.16 5.00
CA GLY A 74 -6.82 0.52 3.59
C GLY A 74 -8.27 0.73 3.15
N LYS A 75 -8.60 1.92 2.62
CA LYS A 75 -9.95 2.29 2.15
C LYS A 75 -10.04 2.42 0.64
N GLY A 76 -9.04 3.02 0.02
CA GLY A 76 -8.97 3.24 -1.42
C GLY A 76 -7.56 3.04 -1.96
N TYR A 77 -7.44 2.74 -3.23
CA TYR A 77 -6.14 2.53 -3.88
C TYR A 77 -5.31 3.81 -3.91
N GLY A 78 -4.02 3.67 -3.75
CA GLY A 78 -3.08 4.77 -3.88
C GLY A 78 -2.12 4.91 -2.72
N ALA A 79 -1.42 6.03 -2.67
CA ALA A 79 -0.47 6.36 -1.63
C ALA A 79 -0.93 7.58 -0.84
N THR A 80 -0.75 7.54 0.46
CA THR A 80 -0.90 8.67 1.37
C THR A 80 0.20 8.59 2.43
N ASN A 81 0.23 9.51 3.37
CA ASN A 81 1.09 9.40 4.54
C ASN A 81 0.30 9.63 5.82
N PHE A 82 0.88 9.28 6.94
CA PHE A 82 0.43 9.75 8.24
C PHE A 82 1.60 10.32 9.05
N ILE A 83 1.29 11.32 9.85
CA ILE A 83 2.21 11.97 10.75
C ILE A 83 1.73 11.72 12.18
N ALA A 84 2.62 11.23 13.04
CA ALA A 84 2.33 11.01 14.45
C ALA A 84 3.19 11.96 15.29
N MET A 85 2.54 12.68 16.21
CA MET A 85 3.12 13.73 17.03
C MET A 85 2.92 13.45 18.51
N ASP A 86 3.83 13.98 19.32
CA ASP A 86 3.68 14.02 20.77
C ASP A 86 2.79 15.17 21.25
N ARG A 87 2.65 15.31 22.58
CA ARG A 87 1.85 16.38 23.19
C ARG A 87 2.41 17.78 22.93
N ALA A 88 3.73 17.90 22.68
CA ALA A 88 4.37 19.18 22.37
C ALA A 88 4.26 19.56 20.89
N GLY A 89 3.67 18.68 20.06
CA GLY A 89 3.56 18.86 18.60
C GLY A 89 4.83 18.44 17.85
N GLN A 90 5.78 17.78 18.51
CA GLN A 90 6.98 17.27 17.84
C GLN A 90 6.61 16.03 17.02
N VAL A 91 7.03 16.01 15.76
CA VAL A 91 6.84 14.85 14.88
C VAL A 91 7.76 13.71 15.32
N LEU A 92 7.16 12.60 15.73
CA LEU A 92 7.86 11.38 16.10
C LEU A 92 7.93 10.37 14.94
N VAL A 93 6.93 10.39 14.06
CA VAL A 93 6.83 9.49 12.91
C VAL A 93 6.20 10.23 11.74
N ASP A 94 6.79 10.06 10.55
CA ASP A 94 6.18 10.38 9.26
C ASP A 94 6.43 9.19 8.34
N ARG A 95 5.35 8.49 7.95
CA ARG A 95 5.44 7.27 7.14
C ARG A 95 4.46 7.29 5.99
N GLN A 96 4.90 6.74 4.87
CA GLN A 96 4.04 6.54 3.72
C GLN A 96 3.21 5.25 3.89
N ILE A 97 1.90 5.35 3.59
CA ILE A 97 1.00 4.22 3.45
C ILE A 97 0.74 4.00 1.96
N GLN A 98 0.94 2.78 1.50
CA GLN A 98 0.56 2.34 0.16
C GLN A 98 -0.60 1.37 0.28
N VAL A 99 -1.76 1.74 -0.26
CA VAL A 99 -2.91 0.85 -0.33
C VAL A 99 -2.94 0.19 -1.71
N GLU A 100 -2.87 -1.13 -1.68
CA GLU A 100 -2.81 -1.99 -2.86
C GLU A 100 -4.15 -2.68 -3.09
N GLY A 101 -4.39 -3.11 -4.33
CA GLY A 101 -5.54 -3.91 -4.67
C GLY A 101 -5.50 -5.29 -4.01
N PRO A 102 -6.65 -5.94 -3.81
CA PRO A 102 -6.67 -7.33 -3.41
C PRO A 102 -6.02 -8.16 -4.53
N SER A 103 -4.99 -8.93 -4.17
CA SER A 103 -4.28 -9.81 -5.09
C SER A 103 -5.03 -11.12 -5.35
N ASP A 104 -6.01 -11.42 -4.50
CA ASP A 104 -6.70 -12.68 -4.42
C ASP A 104 -8.03 -12.64 -5.18
N GLN A 105 -8.03 -13.29 -6.33
CA GLN A 105 -9.21 -13.80 -7.01
C GLN A 105 -10.28 -12.74 -7.36
N LEU A 106 -9.86 -11.51 -7.58
CA LEU A 106 -10.71 -10.49 -8.15
C LEU A 106 -10.84 -10.72 -9.66
N VAL A 107 -12.03 -11.04 -10.11
CA VAL A 107 -12.37 -11.17 -11.53
C VAL A 107 -13.09 -9.90 -11.97
N THR A 108 -12.55 -9.24 -12.98
CA THR A 108 -13.19 -8.08 -13.60
C THR A 108 -13.83 -8.49 -14.93
N VAL A 109 -15.10 -8.20 -15.10
CA VAL A 109 -15.87 -8.50 -16.29
C VAL A 109 -16.29 -7.18 -16.95
N TYR A 110 -16.09 -7.08 -18.26
CA TYR A 110 -16.57 -5.95 -19.06
C TYR A 110 -17.79 -6.38 -19.89
N ARG A 111 -18.90 -5.66 -19.74
CA ARG A 111 -20.10 -5.78 -20.57
C ARG A 111 -20.25 -4.50 -21.38
N GLY A 112 -19.71 -4.50 -22.59
CA GLY A 112 -19.50 -3.29 -23.36
C GLY A 112 -18.53 -2.35 -22.64
N VAL A 113 -18.97 -1.17 -22.25
CA VAL A 113 -18.19 -0.18 -21.50
C VAL A 113 -18.38 -0.28 -19.98
N SER A 114 -19.30 -1.12 -19.51
CA SER A 114 -19.57 -1.29 -18.08
C SER A 114 -18.65 -2.32 -17.47
N ARG A 115 -17.96 -1.93 -16.40
CA ARG A 115 -17.08 -2.79 -15.61
C ARG A 115 -17.85 -3.36 -14.43
N GLU A 116 -17.67 -4.63 -14.13
CA GLU A 116 -18.22 -5.34 -12.98
C GLU A 116 -17.12 -6.12 -12.29
N SER A 117 -17.04 -6.05 -10.95
CA SER A 117 -16.04 -6.75 -10.17
C SER A 117 -16.64 -7.86 -9.32
N TYR A 118 -15.96 -9.01 -9.29
CA TYR A 118 -16.38 -10.20 -8.54
C TYR A 118 -15.22 -10.73 -7.71
N SER A 119 -15.51 -11.18 -6.49
CA SER A 119 -14.59 -11.97 -5.66
C SER A 119 -14.94 -13.45 -5.82
N CYS A 120 -13.97 -14.28 -6.23
CA CYS A 120 -14.19 -15.68 -6.58
C CYS A 120 -13.39 -16.62 -5.68
N MET A 121 -14.04 -17.19 -4.60
CA MET A 121 -13.38 -18.14 -3.66
C MET A 121 -14.37 -19.16 -3.07
N PRO A 122 -14.61 -20.30 -3.62
CA PRO A 122 -14.49 -20.76 -5.02
C PRO A 122 -15.62 -20.22 -5.92
N VAL A 123 -16.68 -19.68 -5.32
CA VAL A 123 -17.86 -19.16 -6.02
C VAL A 123 -17.73 -17.65 -6.14
N CYS A 124 -17.95 -17.13 -7.36
CA CYS A 124 -17.90 -15.70 -7.62
C CYS A 124 -19.08 -14.97 -6.99
N GLN A 125 -18.81 -14.00 -6.14
CA GLN A 125 -19.78 -13.10 -5.53
C GLN A 125 -19.54 -11.67 -6.01
N ARG A 126 -20.62 -10.87 -6.10
CA ARG A 126 -20.48 -9.45 -6.42
C ARG A 126 -19.65 -8.74 -5.39
N ARG A 127 -18.68 -7.95 -5.84
CA ARG A 127 -17.88 -7.08 -4.99
C ARG A 127 -17.95 -5.65 -5.50
N VAL A 128 -18.22 -4.72 -4.61
CA VAL A 128 -18.17 -3.29 -4.93
C VAL A 128 -16.71 -2.85 -5.04
N THR A 129 -16.35 -2.29 -6.20
CA THR A 129 -15.00 -1.78 -6.44
C THR A 129 -15.11 -0.41 -7.14
N LEU A 130 -14.28 0.55 -6.73
CA LEU A 130 -14.25 1.85 -7.39
C LEU A 130 -13.91 1.69 -8.88
N GLY A 131 -14.71 2.33 -9.73
CA GLY A 131 -14.61 2.24 -11.19
C GLY A 131 -15.50 1.18 -11.82
N ASP A 132 -16.31 0.44 -11.04
CA ASP A 132 -17.39 -0.38 -11.59
C ASP A 132 -18.49 0.50 -12.18
N GLY A 133 -19.24 -0.05 -13.13
CA GLY A 133 -20.35 0.66 -13.76
C GLY A 133 -21.40 1.09 -12.75
N ASP A 134 -21.93 2.31 -12.87
CA ASP A 134 -22.82 2.94 -11.89
C ASP A 134 -24.00 2.08 -11.47
N THR A 135 -24.67 1.43 -12.42
CA THR A 135 -25.83 0.57 -12.14
C THR A 135 -25.44 -0.64 -11.30
N TYR A 136 -24.32 -1.29 -11.65
CA TYR A 136 -23.79 -2.43 -10.91
C TYR A 136 -23.37 -2.01 -9.50
N PHE A 137 -22.62 -0.92 -9.39
CA PHE A 137 -22.13 -0.38 -8.12
C PHE A 137 -23.31 -0.06 -7.18
N ARG A 138 -24.26 0.75 -7.61
CA ARG A 138 -25.41 1.14 -6.79
C ARG A 138 -26.26 -0.06 -6.37
N SER A 139 -26.62 -0.94 -7.31
CA SER A 139 -27.43 -2.13 -6.97
C SER A 139 -26.74 -3.04 -5.96
N THR A 140 -25.41 -3.17 -6.04
CA THR A 140 -24.64 -3.99 -5.09
C THR A 140 -24.55 -3.32 -3.72
N MET A 141 -24.35 -2.00 -3.68
CA MET A 141 -24.38 -1.23 -2.43
C MET A 141 -25.74 -1.26 -1.74
N ASP A 142 -26.84 -1.13 -2.49
CA ASP A 142 -28.20 -1.19 -1.95
C ASP A 142 -28.50 -2.56 -1.33
N GLN A 143 -28.06 -3.66 -1.99
CA GLN A 143 -28.18 -5.01 -1.45
C GLN A 143 -27.37 -5.19 -0.17
N ALA A 144 -26.11 -4.73 -0.16
CA ALA A 144 -25.25 -4.80 1.02
C ALA A 144 -25.81 -3.98 2.19
N GLY A 145 -26.30 -2.77 1.92
CA GLY A 145 -26.94 -1.90 2.91
C GLY A 145 -28.20 -2.52 3.50
N SER A 146 -29.05 -3.11 2.65
CA SER A 146 -30.26 -3.83 3.08
C SER A 146 -29.92 -5.02 3.98
N LEU A 147 -28.93 -5.83 3.60
CA LEU A 147 -28.48 -6.97 4.41
C LEU A 147 -27.92 -6.52 5.76
N SER A 148 -27.09 -5.47 5.77
CA SER A 148 -26.49 -4.92 7.00
C SER A 148 -27.56 -4.38 7.96
N SER A 149 -28.57 -3.66 7.44
CA SER A 149 -29.65 -3.10 8.24
C SER A 149 -30.52 -4.21 8.88
N GLN A 150 -30.81 -5.28 8.12
CA GLN A 150 -31.52 -6.44 8.63
C GLN A 150 -30.72 -7.17 9.72
N ALA A 151 -29.41 -7.38 9.51
CA ALA A 151 -28.56 -8.01 10.51
C ALA A 151 -28.51 -7.20 11.81
N THR A 152 -28.42 -5.87 11.73
CA THR A 152 -28.41 -4.97 12.88
C THR A 152 -29.76 -5.02 13.63
N SER A 153 -30.89 -5.04 12.91
CA SER A 153 -32.22 -5.12 13.54
C SER A 153 -32.44 -6.43 14.29
N LEU A 154 -31.98 -7.55 13.72
CA LEU A 154 -32.05 -8.87 14.37
C LEU A 154 -31.16 -8.94 15.61
N ALA A 155 -29.92 -8.40 15.55
CA ALA A 155 -29.03 -8.34 16.70
C ALA A 155 -29.62 -7.50 17.85
N THR A 156 -30.26 -6.36 17.54
CA THR A 156 -30.95 -5.52 18.52
C THR A 156 -32.16 -6.22 19.15
N ALA A 157 -32.91 -6.97 18.36
CA ALA A 157 -34.06 -7.74 18.86
C ALA A 157 -33.59 -8.87 19.80
N ALA A 158 -32.54 -9.60 19.44
CA ALA A 158 -31.97 -10.66 20.26
C ALA A 158 -31.39 -10.14 21.60
N GLY A 159 -30.79 -8.95 21.61
CA GLY A 159 -30.27 -8.32 22.83
C GLY A 159 -31.33 -7.82 23.82
N ARG A 160 -32.61 -7.71 23.38
CA ARG A 160 -33.74 -7.33 24.27
C ARG A 160 -34.42 -8.51 24.94
N THR A 161 -34.09 -9.73 24.56
CA THR A 161 -34.69 -10.97 25.09
C THR A 161 -33.84 -11.66 26.14
N ASN A 162 -32.72 -11.09 26.56
CA ASN A 162 -31.84 -11.58 27.64
C ASN A 162 -31.89 -10.71 28.89
#